data_f557d66e3b94e57d4409ea57ffca94dc
#
_entry.id   f557d66e3b94e57d4409ea57ffca94dc
#
_cell.length_a   1.000
_cell.length_b   1.000
_cell.length_c   1.000
_cell.angle_alpha   90.00
_cell.angle_beta   90.00
_cell.angle_gamma   90.00
#
_symmetry.space_group_name_H-M   'P 1'
#
loop_
_entity.id
_entity.type
_entity.pdbx_description
1 polymer ?
#
loop_
_entity_poly.entity_id
_entity_poly.type
_entity_poly.pdbx_seq_one_letter_code
_entity_poly.pdbx_strand_id
1 'polypeptide(L)'
;MRLLVSHRTTYHYPVGASRLQLVLRLWPEPHAGQVIRKWQVTVNDELVQPGARTGHGDRCALWSAAAAPGDIAICASGVVETEDRSGLVTGLTVRPNPAIFLRETDQTRADKTIRDLVAPPGEDRITWLHGLMATVKERLPYVSGATSVETTAIEAMKAGAGVCQDHAHVFIAAARAHGVPARYVCGYMLAGDGESDLHETHAWAEVWVDGLGWTAFDPSTGLCPTERYIRMSTGLDAFDASPIRGHATGGGSVGVHADVRMAASTGDAASESAQESRLRAQQQQSQQQ
;
A
#
# COMPACT_ATOMS: atom_id res chain seq x y z
N MET A 1 4.07 17.57 6.35
CA MET A 1 3.11 17.99 5.30
C MET A 1 1.69 17.65 5.74
N ARG A 2 0.66 18.31 5.22
CA ARG A 2 -0.73 17.94 5.47
C ARG A 2 -1.36 17.47 4.17
N LEU A 3 -1.85 16.23 4.16
CA LEU A 3 -2.29 15.52 2.97
C LEU A 3 -3.77 15.17 3.07
N LEU A 4 -4.52 15.47 2.00
CA LEU A 4 -5.89 15.01 1.80
C LEU A 4 -5.84 13.78 0.90
N VAL A 5 -6.67 12.79 1.24
CA VAL A 5 -6.85 11.57 0.45
C VAL A 5 -8.32 11.36 0.16
N SER A 6 -8.62 10.97 -1.07
CA SER A 6 -9.88 10.39 -1.47
C SER A 6 -9.60 9.14 -2.30
N HIS A 7 -9.93 7.98 -1.77
CA HIS A 7 -9.76 6.67 -2.40
C HIS A 7 -11.12 6.02 -2.56
N ARG A 8 -11.47 5.64 -3.79
CA ARG A 8 -12.70 4.92 -4.12
C ARG A 8 -12.35 3.66 -4.88
N THR A 9 -12.86 2.52 -4.43
CA THR A 9 -12.82 1.24 -5.15
C THR A 9 -14.23 0.77 -5.41
N THR A 10 -14.57 0.49 -6.66
CA THR A 10 -15.88 -0.03 -7.06
C THR A 10 -15.72 -1.46 -7.57
N TYR A 11 -16.46 -2.38 -6.98
CA TYR A 11 -16.60 -3.75 -7.45
C TYR A 11 -17.92 -3.87 -8.19
N HIS A 12 -17.84 -4.33 -9.44
CA HIS A 12 -19.01 -4.57 -10.28
C HIS A 12 -19.30 -6.07 -10.36
N TYR A 13 -20.50 -6.46 -9.90
CA TYR A 13 -21.02 -7.82 -9.95
C TYR A 13 -22.14 -7.92 -10.98
N PRO A 14 -21.89 -8.35 -12.23
CA PRO A 14 -22.85 -8.25 -13.35
C PRO A 14 -24.21 -8.95 -13.09
N VAL A 15 -24.17 -10.05 -12.35
CA VAL A 15 -25.38 -10.86 -12.04
C VAL A 15 -25.75 -10.80 -10.55
N GLY A 16 -25.15 -9.89 -9.81
CA GLY A 16 -25.26 -9.82 -8.35
C GLY A 16 -24.61 -11.00 -7.64
N ALA A 17 -24.09 -10.77 -6.43
CA ALA A 17 -23.55 -11.83 -5.58
C ALA A 17 -24.58 -12.22 -4.53
N SER A 18 -24.76 -13.53 -4.28
CA SER A 18 -25.68 -14.05 -3.27
C SER A 18 -25.15 -13.88 -1.83
N ARG A 19 -23.83 -13.76 -1.68
CA ARG A 19 -23.14 -13.41 -0.44
C ARG A 19 -21.84 -12.72 -0.76
N LEU A 20 -21.54 -11.64 -0.04
CA LEU A 20 -20.28 -10.93 -0.11
C LEU A 20 -19.69 -10.77 1.30
N GLN A 21 -18.40 -11.05 1.44
CA GLN A 21 -17.65 -10.82 2.67
C GLN A 21 -16.36 -10.11 2.33
N LEU A 22 -16.11 -8.97 2.97
CA LEU A 22 -14.93 -8.13 2.74
C LEU A 22 -14.18 -7.91 4.05
N VAL A 23 -12.87 -8.06 4.01
CA VAL A 23 -11.95 -7.56 5.04
C VAL A 23 -11.39 -6.26 4.53
N LEU A 24 -11.68 -5.17 5.23
CA LEU A 24 -11.24 -3.83 4.90
C LEU A 24 -10.08 -3.45 5.83
N ARG A 25 -8.97 -2.98 5.25
CA ARG A 25 -7.75 -2.50 5.94
C ARG A 25 -7.39 -1.11 5.43
N LEU A 26 -8.36 -0.22 5.45
CA LEU A 26 -8.32 1.13 4.87
C LEU A 26 -8.12 2.23 5.93
N TRP A 27 -7.64 1.89 7.13
CA TRP A 27 -7.37 2.85 8.20
C TRP A 27 -5.87 2.99 8.43
N PRO A 28 -5.26 4.12 8.05
CA PRO A 28 -3.86 4.39 8.36
C PRO A 28 -3.61 4.35 9.87
N GLU A 29 -2.49 3.74 10.28
CA GLU A 29 -2.08 3.70 11.69
C GLU A 29 -1.21 4.91 12.02
N PRO A 30 -1.43 5.57 13.17
CA PRO A 30 -0.55 6.64 13.62
C PRO A 30 0.82 6.07 14.01
N HIS A 31 1.86 6.85 13.73
CA HIS A 31 3.24 6.61 14.18
C HIS A 31 3.97 7.96 14.28
N ALA A 32 5.23 7.97 14.68
CA ALA A 32 5.94 9.22 14.96
C ALA A 32 5.98 10.19 13.76
N GLY A 33 5.97 9.67 12.52
CA GLY A 33 5.92 10.49 11.29
C GLY A 33 4.54 10.64 10.66
N GLN A 34 3.45 10.14 11.31
CA GLN A 34 2.11 10.11 10.71
C GLN A 34 1.01 10.32 11.76
N VAL A 35 0.28 11.42 11.67
CA VAL A 35 -0.83 11.77 12.56
C VAL A 35 -2.13 11.82 11.78
N ILE A 36 -3.12 11.03 12.19
CA ILE A 36 -4.43 10.97 11.54
C ILE A 36 -5.32 12.06 12.15
N ARG A 37 -5.65 13.09 11.37
CA ARG A 37 -6.51 14.20 11.81
C ARG A 37 -7.99 13.88 11.63
N LYS A 38 -8.32 13.32 10.48
CA LYS A 38 -9.67 12.92 10.12
C LYS A 38 -9.56 11.71 9.19
N TRP A 39 -10.37 10.68 9.41
CA TRP A 39 -10.43 9.54 8.51
C TRP A 39 -11.77 8.84 8.61
N GLN A 40 -12.32 8.48 7.45
CA GLN A 40 -13.55 7.71 7.37
C GLN A 40 -13.46 6.66 6.26
N VAL A 41 -14.15 5.55 6.46
CA VAL A 41 -14.34 4.51 5.47
C VAL A 41 -15.82 4.23 5.35
N THR A 42 -16.34 4.17 4.12
CA THR A 42 -17.73 3.85 3.85
C THR A 42 -17.83 2.70 2.85
N VAL A 43 -18.91 1.93 2.93
CA VAL A 43 -19.34 0.97 1.91
C VAL A 43 -20.76 1.35 1.50
N ASN A 44 -20.96 1.67 0.21
CA ASN A 44 -22.22 2.20 -0.31
C ASN A 44 -22.75 3.38 0.54
N ASP A 45 -21.86 4.33 0.85
CA ASP A 45 -22.08 5.53 1.67
C ASP A 45 -22.40 5.26 3.17
N GLU A 46 -22.50 4.00 3.60
CA GLU A 46 -22.65 3.66 5.01
C GLU A 46 -21.29 3.62 5.72
N LEU A 47 -21.19 4.31 6.85
CA LEU A 47 -19.94 4.40 7.62
C LEU A 47 -19.57 3.04 8.22
N VAL A 48 -18.32 2.62 7.98
CA VAL A 48 -17.74 1.42 8.58
C VAL A 48 -16.68 1.82 9.60
N GLN A 49 -16.71 1.18 10.78
CA GLN A 49 -15.72 1.38 11.84
C GLN A 49 -14.81 0.17 11.95
N PRO A 50 -13.50 0.34 12.23
CA PRO A 50 -12.61 -0.78 12.45
C PRO A 50 -12.95 -1.47 13.78
N GLY A 51 -13.22 -2.78 13.70
CA GLY A 51 -13.60 -3.61 14.88
C GLY A 51 -12.48 -4.53 15.37
N ALA A 52 -11.38 -4.66 14.61
CA ALA A 52 -10.29 -5.58 14.93
C ALA A 52 -8.93 -5.05 14.43
N ARG A 53 -7.89 -5.85 14.70
CA ARG A 53 -6.55 -5.68 14.14
C ARG A 53 -6.08 -6.97 13.51
N THR A 54 -5.29 -6.84 12.45
CA THR A 54 -4.58 -7.97 11.82
C THR A 54 -3.42 -8.44 12.71
N GLY A 55 -2.85 -9.60 12.42
CA GLY A 55 -1.62 -10.06 13.07
C GLY A 55 -0.41 -9.14 12.85
N HIS A 56 -0.46 -8.27 11.83
CA HIS A 56 0.58 -7.27 11.55
C HIS A 56 0.33 -5.93 12.25
N GLY A 57 -0.82 -5.77 12.93
CA GLY A 57 -1.17 -4.60 13.73
C GLY A 57 -2.09 -3.61 13.03
N ASP A 58 -2.39 -3.77 11.75
CA ASP A 58 -3.25 -2.86 11.00
C ASP A 58 -4.71 -2.95 11.48
N ARG A 59 -5.41 -1.83 11.55
CA ARG A 59 -6.85 -1.82 11.82
C ARG A 59 -7.62 -2.46 10.68
N CYS A 60 -8.63 -3.26 11.02
CA CYS A 60 -9.48 -3.88 10.03
C CYS A 60 -10.95 -3.96 10.47
N ALA A 61 -11.82 -4.08 9.48
CA ALA A 61 -13.23 -4.39 9.66
C ALA A 61 -13.62 -5.57 8.77
N LEU A 62 -14.54 -6.40 9.26
CA LEU A 62 -15.25 -7.37 8.45
C LEU A 62 -16.59 -6.75 8.06
N TRP A 63 -16.83 -6.62 6.77
CA TRP A 63 -18.10 -6.19 6.21
C TRP A 63 -18.73 -7.33 5.41
N SER A 64 -20.06 -7.51 5.50
CA SER A 64 -20.74 -8.58 4.78
C SER A 64 -22.13 -8.16 4.33
N ALA A 65 -22.55 -8.66 3.16
CA ALA A 65 -23.90 -8.53 2.66
C ALA A 65 -24.45 -9.91 2.26
N ALA A 66 -25.73 -10.15 2.61
CA ALA A 66 -26.45 -11.39 2.23
C ALA A 66 -26.83 -11.41 0.74
N ALA A 67 -26.90 -10.23 0.11
CA ALA A 67 -27.01 -10.06 -1.34
C ALA A 67 -26.28 -8.77 -1.72
N ALA A 68 -25.46 -8.81 -2.76
CA ALA A 68 -24.80 -7.65 -3.31
C ALA A 68 -25.52 -7.24 -4.59
N PRO A 69 -26.19 -6.08 -4.60
CA PRO A 69 -26.78 -5.55 -5.82
C PRO A 69 -25.67 -4.99 -6.71
N GLY A 70 -25.48 -5.50 -7.91
CA GLY A 70 -24.60 -4.90 -8.92
C GLY A 70 -23.28 -4.34 -8.41
N ASP A 71 -23.26 -3.07 -8.03
CA ASP A 71 -22.07 -2.36 -7.63
C ASP A 71 -21.91 -2.20 -6.12
N ILE A 72 -20.67 -2.37 -5.66
CA ILE A 72 -20.26 -2.09 -4.28
C ILE A 72 -19.14 -1.04 -4.33
N ALA A 73 -19.45 0.15 -3.82
CA ALA A 73 -18.51 1.25 -3.71
C ALA A 73 -17.90 1.33 -2.31
N ILE A 74 -16.59 1.24 -2.21
CA ILE A 74 -15.83 1.36 -0.97
C ILE A 74 -15.02 2.64 -1.05
N CYS A 75 -15.22 3.56 -0.11
CA CYS A 75 -14.52 4.83 -0.09
C CYS A 75 -13.74 4.99 1.22
N ALA A 76 -12.49 5.44 1.12
CA ALA A 76 -11.67 5.87 2.24
C ALA A 76 -11.22 7.31 1.99
N SER A 77 -11.45 8.20 2.96
CA SER A 77 -11.06 9.60 2.79
C SER A 77 -10.72 10.26 4.11
N GLY A 78 -9.84 11.25 4.04
CA GLY A 78 -9.48 12.00 5.23
C GLY A 78 -8.25 12.89 5.08
N VAL A 79 -7.77 13.33 6.22
CA VAL A 79 -6.63 14.25 6.37
C VAL A 79 -5.58 13.61 7.28
N VAL A 80 -4.37 13.54 6.77
CA VAL A 80 -3.21 12.99 7.48
C VAL A 80 -2.10 14.03 7.50
N GLU A 81 -1.52 14.27 8.66
CA GLU A 81 -0.29 15.04 8.79
C GLU A 81 0.90 14.10 8.81
N THR A 82 1.86 14.40 7.98
CA THR A 82 3.06 13.61 7.81
C THR A 82 4.31 14.46 8.04
N GLU A 83 5.36 13.82 8.55
CA GLU A 83 6.66 14.43 8.79
C GLU A 83 7.75 13.53 8.21
N ASP A 84 8.73 14.11 7.53
CA ASP A 84 9.89 13.37 7.08
C ASP A 84 10.71 12.86 8.28
N ARG A 85 10.90 11.57 8.33
CA ARG A 85 11.69 10.84 9.34
C ARG A 85 12.78 10.01 8.70
N SER A 86 13.18 10.37 7.48
CA SER A 86 14.21 9.63 6.71
C SER A 86 13.89 8.13 6.60
N GLY A 87 12.62 7.81 6.41
CA GLY A 87 12.12 6.43 6.33
C GLY A 87 11.94 5.71 7.66
N LEU A 88 12.30 6.30 8.82
CA LEU A 88 12.16 5.63 10.12
C LEU A 88 10.69 5.53 10.57
N VAL A 89 10.24 4.32 10.87
CA VAL A 89 8.86 4.02 11.33
C VAL A 89 8.89 3.61 12.79
N THR A 90 8.69 4.59 13.68
CA THR A 90 8.70 4.40 15.14
C THR A 90 7.37 4.79 15.76
N GLY A 91 7.10 4.36 16.99
CA GLY A 91 5.85 4.73 17.69
C GLY A 91 4.61 3.94 17.27
N LEU A 92 4.76 2.84 16.53
CA LEU A 92 3.64 1.95 16.21
C LEU A 92 3.04 1.33 17.47
N THR A 93 1.71 1.30 17.56
CA THR A 93 0.96 0.73 18.71
C THR A 93 1.20 -0.77 18.86
N VAL A 94 1.19 -1.51 17.75
CA VAL A 94 1.45 -2.95 17.70
C VAL A 94 2.81 -3.20 17.06
N ARG A 95 3.61 -4.02 17.70
CA ARG A 95 4.99 -4.34 17.29
C ARG A 95 5.14 -5.86 17.13
N PRO A 96 4.72 -6.42 15.97
CA PRO A 96 4.94 -7.84 15.71
C PRO A 96 6.43 -8.16 15.74
N ASN A 97 6.77 -9.40 16.14
CA ASN A 97 8.16 -9.85 16.11
C ASN A 97 8.70 -9.77 14.68
N PRO A 98 9.80 -9.04 14.44
CA PRO A 98 10.36 -8.91 13.07
C PRO A 98 10.67 -10.24 12.39
N ALA A 99 10.99 -11.30 13.14
CA ALA A 99 11.27 -12.62 12.58
C ALA A 99 10.10 -13.22 11.78
N ILE A 100 8.85 -12.79 12.02
CA ILE A 100 7.68 -13.18 11.21
C ILE A 100 7.89 -12.78 9.74
N PHE A 101 8.55 -11.66 9.51
CA PHE A 101 8.79 -11.08 8.20
C PHE A 101 10.05 -11.61 7.49
N LEU A 102 10.65 -12.68 8.01
CA LEU A 102 11.60 -13.54 7.27
C LEU A 102 10.91 -14.58 6.41
N ARG A 103 9.60 -14.81 6.64
CA ARG A 103 8.83 -15.81 5.91
C ARG A 103 8.68 -15.42 4.45
N GLU A 104 9.07 -16.32 3.56
CA GLU A 104 8.80 -16.21 2.13
C GLU A 104 7.33 -16.50 1.82
N THR A 105 6.84 -15.89 0.75
CA THR A 105 5.55 -16.20 0.12
C THR A 105 5.80 -16.54 -1.35
N ASP A 106 4.81 -17.03 -2.05
CA ASP A 106 4.96 -17.31 -3.49
C ASP A 106 5.33 -16.03 -4.26
N GLN A 107 4.77 -14.87 -3.90
CA GLN A 107 5.08 -13.59 -4.54
C GLN A 107 6.48 -13.06 -4.21
N THR A 108 7.03 -13.38 -3.03
CA THR A 108 8.31 -12.86 -2.53
C THR A 108 9.38 -13.94 -2.36
N ARG A 109 9.26 -15.08 -3.05
CA ARG A 109 10.31 -16.11 -3.09
C ARG A 109 11.48 -15.61 -3.92
N ALA A 110 12.71 -15.87 -3.43
CA ALA A 110 13.94 -15.53 -4.14
C ALA A 110 14.53 -16.74 -4.86
N ASP A 111 14.75 -16.62 -6.16
CA ASP A 111 15.63 -17.53 -6.91
C ASP A 111 17.10 -17.08 -6.79
N LYS A 112 17.98 -17.75 -7.54
CA LYS A 112 19.40 -17.39 -7.56
C LYS A 112 19.61 -15.97 -8.11
N THR A 113 18.86 -15.56 -9.11
CA THR A 113 18.98 -14.24 -9.73
C THR A 113 18.69 -13.12 -8.73
N ILE A 114 17.59 -13.24 -7.96
CA ILE A 114 17.23 -12.27 -6.93
C ILE A 114 18.23 -12.27 -5.77
N ARG A 115 18.68 -13.47 -5.35
CA ARG A 115 19.66 -13.59 -4.26
C ARG A 115 21.00 -12.97 -4.62
N ASP A 116 21.41 -13.06 -5.87
CA ASP A 116 22.68 -12.54 -6.38
C ASP A 116 22.62 -11.05 -6.82
N LEU A 117 21.49 -10.35 -6.60
CA LEU A 117 21.37 -8.90 -6.88
C LEU A 117 22.40 -8.09 -6.10
N VAL A 118 22.71 -8.51 -4.89
CA VAL A 118 23.72 -7.90 -4.02
C VAL A 118 24.50 -8.97 -3.28
N ALA A 119 25.73 -8.67 -2.91
CA ALA A 119 26.51 -9.53 -2.02
C ALA A 119 25.85 -9.62 -0.63
N PRO A 120 26.16 -10.67 0.17
CA PRO A 120 25.66 -10.73 1.54
C PRO A 120 25.98 -9.46 2.32
N PRO A 121 25.06 -9.04 3.24
CA PRO A 121 25.26 -7.81 4.00
C PRO A 121 26.46 -7.87 4.94
N GLY A 122 27.23 -6.79 4.99
CA GLY A 122 28.25 -6.55 5.99
C GLY A 122 27.68 -5.95 7.29
N GLU A 123 28.57 -5.30 8.08
CA GLU A 123 28.17 -4.63 9.33
C GLU A 123 27.28 -3.41 9.08
N ASP A 124 27.54 -2.64 8.03
CA ASP A 124 26.73 -1.48 7.64
C ASP A 124 25.47 -1.91 6.85
N ARG A 125 24.43 -2.24 7.60
CA ARG A 125 23.15 -2.68 7.06
C ARG A 125 22.45 -1.61 6.24
N ILE A 126 22.56 -0.35 6.64
CA ILE A 126 21.87 0.76 5.95
C ILE A 126 22.49 1.00 4.57
N THR A 127 23.80 1.09 4.47
CA THR A 127 24.48 1.22 3.17
C THR A 127 24.16 0.03 2.26
N TRP A 128 24.11 -1.18 2.80
CA TRP A 128 23.73 -2.38 2.05
C TRP A 128 22.31 -2.28 1.50
N LEU A 129 21.33 -1.83 2.31
CA LEU A 129 19.92 -1.67 1.90
C LEU A 129 19.75 -0.60 0.82
N HIS A 130 20.48 0.52 0.92
CA HIS A 130 20.52 1.53 -0.15
C HIS A 130 21.10 0.97 -1.45
N GLY A 131 22.16 0.15 -1.36
CA GLY A 131 22.74 -0.56 -2.50
C GLY A 131 21.74 -1.51 -3.15
N LEU A 132 21.02 -2.30 -2.35
CA LEU A 132 19.95 -3.17 -2.84
C LEU A 132 18.83 -2.37 -3.52
N MET A 133 18.38 -1.26 -2.91
CA MET A 133 17.36 -0.39 -3.49
C MET A 133 17.80 0.17 -4.86
N ALA A 134 19.02 0.66 -4.97
CA ALA A 134 19.58 1.17 -6.23
C ALA A 134 19.65 0.06 -7.28
N THR A 135 20.11 -1.13 -6.90
CA THR A 135 20.22 -2.29 -7.80
C THR A 135 18.85 -2.74 -8.32
N VAL A 136 17.84 -2.81 -7.45
CA VAL A 136 16.46 -3.18 -7.87
C VAL A 136 15.93 -2.15 -8.86
N LYS A 137 16.07 -0.85 -8.58
CA LYS A 137 15.63 0.22 -9.47
C LYS A 137 16.31 0.16 -10.84
N GLU A 138 17.62 -0.11 -10.88
CA GLU A 138 18.38 -0.24 -12.13
C GLU A 138 17.97 -1.47 -12.94
N ARG A 139 17.77 -2.61 -12.27
CA ARG A 139 17.49 -3.89 -12.92
C ARG A 139 16.04 -4.08 -13.33
N LEU A 140 15.13 -3.31 -12.76
CA LEU A 140 13.69 -3.41 -13.01
C LEU A 140 13.13 -2.04 -13.42
N PRO A 141 13.22 -1.64 -14.69
CA PRO A 141 12.58 -0.43 -15.21
C PRO A 141 11.10 -0.35 -14.87
N TYR A 142 10.64 0.85 -14.44
CA TYR A 142 9.23 1.07 -14.15
C TYR A 142 8.42 1.18 -15.45
N VAL A 143 7.48 0.25 -15.67
CA VAL A 143 6.60 0.25 -16.84
C VAL A 143 5.17 -0.06 -16.38
N SER A 144 4.28 0.92 -16.50
CA SER A 144 2.86 0.76 -16.16
C SER A 144 2.21 -0.30 -17.06
N GLY A 145 1.43 -1.20 -16.45
CA GLY A 145 0.73 -2.27 -17.16
C GLY A 145 1.61 -3.45 -17.62
N ALA A 146 2.90 -3.47 -17.27
CA ALA A 146 3.80 -4.57 -17.63
C ALA A 146 3.51 -5.87 -16.87
N THR A 147 2.91 -5.76 -15.69
CA THR A 147 2.67 -6.84 -14.74
C THR A 147 1.24 -6.81 -14.21
N SER A 148 0.83 -7.85 -13.49
CA SER A 148 -0.47 -7.97 -12.84
C SER A 148 -0.30 -8.09 -11.32
N VAL A 149 -1.41 -8.04 -10.60
CA VAL A 149 -1.41 -8.22 -9.13
C VAL A 149 -0.91 -9.61 -8.69
N GLU A 150 -0.91 -10.59 -9.58
CA GLU A 150 -0.45 -11.95 -9.33
C GLU A 150 1.04 -12.15 -9.63
N THR A 151 1.68 -11.19 -10.30
CA THR A 151 3.10 -11.29 -10.71
C THR A 151 4.01 -11.48 -9.51
N THR A 152 4.83 -12.51 -9.56
CA THR A 152 5.83 -12.81 -8.53
C THR A 152 7.13 -12.03 -8.77
N ALA A 153 7.95 -11.89 -7.72
CA ALA A 153 9.27 -11.26 -7.84
C ALA A 153 10.15 -11.90 -8.92
N ILE A 154 10.09 -13.24 -9.04
CA ILE A 154 10.86 -13.99 -10.06
C ILE A 154 10.36 -13.68 -11.47
N GLU A 155 9.05 -13.61 -11.66
CA GLU A 155 8.45 -13.29 -12.97
C GLU A 155 8.75 -11.85 -13.39
N ALA A 156 8.63 -10.89 -12.47
CA ALA A 156 8.98 -9.49 -12.73
C ALA A 156 10.46 -9.35 -13.16
N MET A 157 11.38 -9.99 -12.44
CA MET A 157 12.80 -10.01 -12.80
C MET A 157 13.07 -10.66 -14.17
N LYS A 158 12.33 -11.70 -14.53
CA LYS A 158 12.41 -12.33 -15.85
C LYS A 158 11.84 -11.46 -16.96
N ALA A 159 10.75 -10.75 -16.68
CA ALA A 159 10.14 -9.80 -17.61
C ALA A 159 11.02 -8.56 -17.84
N GLY A 160 11.87 -8.22 -16.86
CA GLY A 160 12.75 -7.05 -16.92
C GLY A 160 12.01 -5.72 -16.87
N ALA A 161 10.78 -5.69 -16.34
CA ALA A 161 9.96 -4.50 -16.14
C ALA A 161 8.91 -4.77 -15.06
N GLY A 162 8.46 -3.72 -14.36
CA GLY A 162 7.44 -3.85 -13.32
C GLY A 162 6.93 -2.51 -12.82
N VAL A 163 6.00 -2.56 -11.86
CA VAL A 163 5.45 -1.39 -11.17
C VAL A 163 5.92 -1.37 -9.70
N CYS A 164 5.44 -0.43 -8.88
CA CYS A 164 5.85 -0.29 -7.48
C CYS A 164 5.71 -1.60 -6.67
N GLN A 165 4.65 -2.39 -6.93
CA GLN A 165 4.44 -3.71 -6.33
C GLN A 165 5.62 -4.66 -6.59
N ASP A 166 6.05 -4.76 -7.85
CA ASP A 166 7.12 -5.67 -8.26
C ASP A 166 8.46 -5.26 -7.68
N HIS A 167 8.75 -3.96 -7.70
CA HIS A 167 9.95 -3.40 -7.07
C HIS A 167 10.00 -3.76 -5.57
N ALA A 168 8.89 -3.57 -4.86
CA ALA A 168 8.79 -3.92 -3.44
C ALA A 168 8.96 -5.44 -3.23
N HIS A 169 8.33 -6.29 -4.04
CA HIS A 169 8.47 -7.75 -3.96
C HIS A 169 9.91 -8.23 -4.18
N VAL A 170 10.59 -7.72 -5.22
CA VAL A 170 11.99 -8.08 -5.53
C VAL A 170 12.92 -7.64 -4.39
N PHE A 171 12.74 -6.41 -3.87
CA PHE A 171 13.52 -5.90 -2.75
C PHE A 171 13.33 -6.73 -1.48
N ILE A 172 12.07 -7.07 -1.14
CA ILE A 172 11.72 -7.90 0.02
C ILE A 172 12.28 -9.32 -0.14
N ALA A 173 12.13 -9.91 -1.31
CA ALA A 173 12.66 -11.24 -1.61
C ALA A 173 14.18 -11.30 -1.42
N ALA A 174 14.92 -10.33 -1.96
CA ALA A 174 16.37 -10.22 -1.79
C ALA A 174 16.77 -10.01 -0.32
N ALA A 175 16.10 -9.09 0.40
CA ALA A 175 16.38 -8.85 1.81
C ALA A 175 16.19 -10.11 2.66
N ARG A 176 15.06 -10.80 2.50
CA ARG A 176 14.76 -12.06 3.23
C ARG A 176 15.72 -13.18 2.90
N ALA A 177 16.14 -13.32 1.63
CA ALA A 177 17.12 -14.31 1.20
C ALA A 177 18.49 -14.15 1.88
N HIS A 178 18.78 -12.94 2.38
CA HIS A 178 19.96 -12.64 3.18
C HIS A 178 19.68 -12.56 4.70
N GLY A 179 18.54 -13.11 5.16
CA GLY A 179 18.20 -13.17 6.58
C GLY A 179 17.76 -11.83 7.19
N VAL A 180 17.37 -10.85 6.37
CA VAL A 180 16.94 -9.53 6.82
C VAL A 180 15.41 -9.47 6.80
N PRO A 181 14.74 -9.27 7.98
CA PRO A 181 13.28 -9.18 8.02
C PRO A 181 12.79 -7.99 7.21
N ALA A 182 11.88 -8.23 6.26
CA ALA A 182 11.30 -7.20 5.41
C ALA A 182 9.80 -7.44 5.21
N ARG A 183 9.01 -6.36 5.16
CA ARG A 183 7.56 -6.42 4.96
C ARG A 183 7.11 -5.49 3.84
N TYR A 184 6.05 -5.87 3.20
CA TYR A 184 5.37 -5.07 2.19
C TYR A 184 4.50 -4.02 2.85
N VAL A 185 4.46 -2.84 2.28
CA VAL A 185 3.59 -1.74 2.69
C VAL A 185 2.75 -1.29 1.50
N CYS A 186 1.45 -1.21 1.73
CA CYS A 186 0.51 -0.54 0.84
C CYS A 186 0.09 0.79 1.46
N GLY A 187 0.07 1.83 0.66
CA GLY A 187 -0.29 3.18 1.11
C GLY A 187 -0.55 4.13 -0.05
N TYR A 188 -0.27 5.39 0.20
CA TYR A 188 -0.43 6.45 -0.79
C TYR A 188 0.86 7.27 -0.89
N MET A 189 1.12 7.81 -2.08
CA MET A 189 2.25 8.70 -2.33
C MET A 189 1.78 9.90 -3.15
N LEU A 190 2.05 11.11 -2.67
CA LEU A 190 1.82 12.33 -3.45
C LEU A 190 2.94 12.49 -4.48
N ALA A 191 2.63 12.27 -5.74
CA ALA A 191 3.54 12.50 -6.86
C ALA A 191 3.48 13.98 -7.33
N GLY A 192 4.56 14.51 -7.91
CA GLY A 192 4.59 15.90 -8.42
C GLY A 192 4.46 16.98 -7.35
N ASP A 193 4.14 18.20 -7.76
CA ASP A 193 4.20 19.41 -6.92
C ASP A 193 2.84 19.91 -6.38
N GLY A 194 1.89 19.02 -6.03
CA GLY A 194 0.70 19.51 -5.35
C GLY A 194 -0.58 18.70 -5.45
N GLU A 195 -0.99 18.27 -6.62
CA GLU A 195 -2.09 17.32 -6.82
C GLU A 195 -1.56 16.13 -7.61
N SER A 196 -1.91 14.91 -7.20
CA SER A 196 -1.66 13.74 -8.02
C SER A 196 -2.96 12.99 -8.25
N ASP A 197 -3.32 12.84 -9.51
CA ASP A 197 -4.30 11.87 -9.95
C ASP A 197 -3.61 10.52 -10.05
N LEU A 198 -3.46 9.85 -8.91
CA LEU A 198 -3.02 8.46 -8.88
C LEU A 198 -4.27 7.62 -9.05
N HIS A 199 -4.30 6.77 -10.06
CA HIS A 199 -5.42 5.82 -10.23
C HIS A 199 -5.31 4.62 -9.29
N GLU A 200 -4.20 4.48 -8.55
CA GLU A 200 -3.91 3.30 -7.72
C GLU A 200 -3.20 3.69 -6.41
N THR A 201 -3.19 2.75 -5.46
CA THR A 201 -2.35 2.84 -4.26
C THR A 201 -0.88 2.69 -4.63
N HIS A 202 -0.01 3.15 -3.74
CA HIS A 202 1.44 2.99 -3.90
C HIS A 202 1.99 1.90 -2.97
N ALA A 203 3.13 1.32 -3.34
CA ALA A 203 3.75 0.22 -2.61
C ALA A 203 5.24 0.43 -2.40
N TRP A 204 5.73 0.01 -1.21
CA TRP A 204 7.15 0.02 -0.86
C TRP A 204 7.49 -1.09 0.14
N ALA A 205 8.74 -1.14 0.58
CA ALA A 205 9.21 -2.08 1.58
C ALA A 205 9.57 -1.39 2.89
N GLU A 206 9.35 -2.05 4.02
CA GLU A 206 9.95 -1.71 5.31
C GLU A 206 10.84 -2.87 5.77
N VAL A 207 12.04 -2.56 6.25
CA VAL A 207 13.05 -3.52 6.66
C VAL A 207 13.42 -3.29 8.12
N TRP A 208 13.60 -4.37 8.86
CA TRP A 208 14.09 -4.28 10.24
C TRP A 208 15.60 -4.10 10.26
N VAL A 209 16.04 -3.01 10.88
CA VAL A 209 17.45 -2.69 11.12
C VAL A 209 17.69 -2.65 12.61
N ASP A 210 18.62 -3.48 13.10
CA ASP A 210 18.96 -3.51 14.52
C ASP A 210 19.44 -2.14 15.01
N GLY A 211 18.93 -1.71 16.14
CA GLY A 211 19.20 -0.38 16.69
C GLY A 211 18.33 0.75 16.14
N LEU A 212 17.75 0.63 14.93
CA LEU A 212 16.86 1.63 14.32
C LEU A 212 15.39 1.22 14.31
N GLY A 213 15.12 -0.09 14.17
CA GLY A 213 13.77 -0.60 14.00
C GLY A 213 13.35 -0.67 12.52
N TRP A 214 12.06 -0.50 12.24
CA TRP A 214 11.53 -0.51 10.88
C TRP A 214 11.97 0.73 10.13
N THR A 215 12.62 0.52 8.96
CA THR A 215 13.10 1.56 8.07
C THR A 215 12.53 1.31 6.67
N ALA A 216 11.90 2.31 6.09
CA ALA A 216 11.19 2.22 4.81
C ALA A 216 12.12 2.55 3.63
N PHE A 217 11.98 1.78 2.55
CA PHE A 217 12.69 1.93 1.29
C PHE A 217 11.69 1.78 0.13
N ASP A 218 11.69 2.74 -0.79
CA ASP A 218 10.90 2.65 -2.01
C ASP A 218 11.80 2.42 -3.22
N PRO A 219 12.00 1.17 -3.64
CA PRO A 219 12.87 0.86 -4.76
C PRO A 219 12.31 1.32 -6.11
N SER A 220 11.03 1.65 -6.24
CA SER A 220 10.47 2.19 -7.48
C SER A 220 10.90 3.63 -7.73
N THR A 221 10.96 4.44 -6.67
CA THR A 221 11.44 5.82 -6.73
C THR A 221 12.95 5.92 -6.48
N GLY A 222 13.54 4.96 -5.76
CA GLY A 222 14.92 4.96 -5.28
C GLY A 222 15.13 5.90 -4.10
N LEU A 223 14.08 6.19 -3.35
CA LEU A 223 14.09 7.07 -2.18
C LEU A 223 13.58 6.34 -0.94
N CYS A 224 13.95 6.80 0.24
CA CYS A 224 13.22 6.47 1.45
C CYS A 224 11.93 7.30 1.49
N PRO A 225 10.79 6.72 1.93
CA PRO A 225 9.56 7.46 2.13
C PRO A 225 9.75 8.71 2.98
N THR A 226 9.25 9.83 2.48
CA THR A 226 9.27 11.15 3.10
C THR A 226 7.88 11.55 3.63
N GLU A 227 7.67 12.81 3.96
CA GLU A 227 6.36 13.36 4.33
C GLU A 227 5.31 13.31 3.21
N ARG A 228 5.68 12.88 2.00
CA ARG A 228 4.78 12.70 0.85
C ARG A 228 4.05 11.34 0.85
N TYR A 229 4.39 10.47 1.80
CA TYR A 229 3.85 9.11 1.88
C TYR A 229 2.90 8.96 3.06
N ILE A 230 1.81 8.25 2.85
CA ILE A 230 0.89 7.81 3.90
C ILE A 230 0.93 6.29 3.96
N ARG A 231 1.39 5.74 5.08
CA ARG A 231 1.41 4.33 5.38
C ARG A 231 0.02 3.85 5.77
N MET A 232 -0.51 2.81 5.11
CA MET A 232 -1.86 2.32 5.38
C MET A 232 -1.88 0.89 5.95
N SER A 233 -1.44 -0.10 5.18
CA SER A 233 -1.47 -1.51 5.59
C SER A 233 -0.16 -2.21 5.31
N THR A 234 0.10 -3.30 6.04
CA THR A 234 1.34 -4.08 5.92
C THR A 234 1.07 -5.57 5.79
N GLY A 235 2.02 -6.29 5.20
CA GLY A 235 1.91 -7.73 5.03
C GLY A 235 3.23 -8.37 4.62
N LEU A 236 3.18 -9.67 4.39
CA LEU A 236 4.31 -10.43 3.85
C LEU A 236 4.53 -10.13 2.36
N ASP A 237 3.47 -9.77 1.64
CA ASP A 237 3.43 -9.44 0.22
C ASP A 237 2.24 -8.52 -0.08
N ALA A 238 2.02 -8.20 -1.36
CA ALA A 238 0.91 -7.36 -1.80
C ALA A 238 -0.46 -7.98 -1.48
N PHE A 239 -0.59 -9.29 -1.61
CA PHE A 239 -1.83 -9.98 -1.31
C PHE A 239 -2.15 -9.93 0.18
N ASP A 240 -1.15 -10.19 1.04
CA ASP A 240 -1.30 -10.11 2.50
C ASP A 240 -1.52 -8.67 2.98
N ALA A 241 -0.92 -7.65 2.34
CA ALA A 241 -1.10 -6.23 2.64
C ALA A 241 -2.32 -5.57 1.95
N SER A 242 -3.06 -6.30 1.11
CA SER A 242 -4.16 -5.73 0.32
C SER A 242 -5.16 -4.95 1.20
N PRO A 243 -5.50 -3.69 0.82
CA PRO A 243 -6.44 -2.86 1.57
C PRO A 243 -7.87 -3.43 1.62
N ILE A 244 -8.25 -4.13 0.57
CA ILE A 244 -9.57 -4.75 0.44
C ILE A 244 -9.36 -6.20 -0.01
N ARG A 245 -9.84 -7.14 0.78
CA ARG A 245 -9.86 -8.57 0.43
C ARG A 245 -11.25 -9.10 0.63
N GLY A 246 -11.71 -9.95 -0.28
CA GLY A 246 -13.06 -10.47 -0.16
C GLY A 246 -13.28 -11.79 -0.84
N HIS A 247 -14.45 -12.35 -0.52
CA HIS A 247 -15.00 -13.53 -1.16
C HIS A 247 -16.46 -13.23 -1.53
N ALA A 248 -16.80 -13.50 -2.79
CA ALA A 248 -18.18 -13.44 -3.28
C ALA A 248 -18.66 -14.84 -3.66
N THR A 249 -19.89 -15.16 -3.33
CA THR A 249 -20.55 -16.37 -3.82
C THR A 249 -21.53 -15.95 -4.91
N GLY A 250 -21.37 -16.50 -6.11
CA GLY A 250 -22.08 -16.01 -7.31
C GLY A 250 -21.43 -14.74 -7.88
N GLY A 251 -22.16 -13.98 -8.70
CA GLY A 251 -21.70 -12.69 -9.22
C GLY A 251 -21.00 -12.72 -10.57
N GLY A 252 -20.59 -13.88 -11.07
CA GLY A 252 -19.85 -13.99 -12.32
C GLY A 252 -18.44 -13.43 -12.23
N SER A 253 -17.89 -12.96 -13.34
CA SER A 253 -16.60 -12.25 -13.37
C SER A 253 -16.74 -10.87 -12.71
N VAL A 254 -15.90 -10.58 -11.72
CA VAL A 254 -15.94 -9.31 -10.97
C VAL A 254 -15.07 -8.28 -11.66
N GLY A 255 -15.67 -7.14 -12.04
CA GLY A 255 -14.92 -5.96 -12.45
C GLY A 255 -14.46 -5.19 -11.20
N VAL A 256 -13.24 -4.68 -11.22
CA VAL A 256 -12.71 -3.82 -10.13
C VAL A 256 -12.15 -2.55 -10.76
N HIS A 257 -12.57 -1.40 -10.23
CA HIS A 257 -12.03 -0.10 -10.61
C HIS A 257 -11.63 0.65 -9.34
N ALA A 258 -10.41 1.15 -9.30
CA ALA A 258 -9.90 1.98 -8.21
C ALA A 258 -9.53 3.36 -8.73
N ASP A 259 -9.82 4.40 -7.94
CA ASP A 259 -9.44 5.79 -8.19
C ASP A 259 -8.93 6.38 -6.87
N VAL A 260 -7.68 6.83 -6.87
CA VAL A 260 -7.03 7.44 -5.70
C VAL A 260 -6.61 8.85 -6.06
N ARG A 261 -7.03 9.82 -5.26
CA ARG A 261 -6.66 11.23 -5.41
C ARG A 261 -6.05 11.75 -4.13
N MET A 262 -4.97 12.50 -4.28
CA MET A 262 -4.27 13.13 -3.18
C MET A 262 -4.01 14.60 -3.50
N ALA A 263 -4.03 15.42 -2.45
CA ALA A 263 -3.63 16.82 -2.54
C ALA A 263 -2.91 17.26 -1.26
N ALA A 264 -1.96 18.19 -1.40
CA ALA A 264 -1.40 18.90 -0.27
C ALA A 264 -2.40 19.96 0.20
N SER A 265 -2.62 20.05 1.53
CA SER A 265 -3.48 21.06 2.13
C SER A 265 -2.68 22.23 2.67
N THR A 266 -3.24 23.44 2.57
CA THR A 266 -2.70 24.64 3.18
C THR A 266 -3.03 24.77 4.68
N GLY A 267 -3.85 23.85 5.23
CA GLY A 267 -4.19 23.80 6.65
C GLY A 267 -5.38 24.69 7.08
N ASP A 268 -6.03 25.39 6.15
CA ASP A 268 -7.27 26.10 6.41
C ASP A 268 -8.49 25.17 6.26
N ALA A 269 -9.33 25.08 7.30
CA ALA A 269 -10.46 24.15 7.35
C ALA A 269 -11.51 24.39 6.24
N ALA A 270 -11.71 25.63 5.83
CA ALA A 270 -12.63 25.95 4.73
C ALA A 270 -12.05 25.50 3.38
N SER A 271 -10.75 25.72 3.16
CA SER A 271 -10.01 25.26 2.00
C SER A 271 -9.99 23.73 1.93
N GLU A 272 -9.77 23.03 3.05
CA GLU A 272 -9.81 21.56 3.12
C GLU A 272 -11.17 20.99 2.73
N SER A 273 -12.25 21.53 3.27
CA SER A 273 -13.61 21.10 2.93
C SER A 273 -13.91 21.28 1.44
N ALA A 274 -13.46 22.38 0.85
CA ALA A 274 -13.59 22.66 -0.58
C ALA A 274 -12.74 21.69 -1.42
N GLN A 275 -11.51 21.41 -1.02
CA GLN A 275 -10.62 20.44 -1.69
C GLN A 275 -11.15 19.00 -1.57
N GLU A 276 -11.62 18.57 -0.38
CA GLU A 276 -12.27 17.26 -0.21
C GLU A 276 -13.47 17.11 -1.16
N SER A 277 -14.30 18.14 -1.25
CA SER A 277 -15.47 18.14 -2.13
C SER A 277 -15.07 18.06 -3.60
N ARG A 278 -14.02 18.78 -4.01
CA ARG A 278 -13.47 18.75 -5.37
C ARG A 278 -12.93 17.35 -5.71
N LEU A 279 -12.10 16.74 -4.85
CA LEU A 279 -11.55 15.40 -5.07
C LEU A 279 -12.66 14.36 -5.24
N ARG A 280 -13.72 14.43 -4.42
CA ARG A 280 -14.88 13.53 -4.53
C ARG A 280 -15.67 13.76 -5.81
N ALA A 281 -15.89 15.00 -6.22
CA ALA A 281 -16.61 15.34 -7.46
C ALA A 281 -15.85 14.83 -8.69
N GLN A 282 -14.53 15.00 -8.74
CA GLN A 282 -13.68 14.48 -9.80
C GLN A 282 -13.72 12.95 -9.88
N GLN A 283 -13.74 12.24 -8.73
CA GLN A 283 -13.90 10.78 -8.71
C GLN A 283 -15.25 10.31 -9.25
N GLN A 284 -16.32 11.05 -9.02
CA GLN A 284 -17.63 10.72 -9.58
C GLN A 284 -17.66 10.90 -11.11
N GLN A 285 -16.96 11.90 -11.64
CA GLN A 285 -16.87 12.15 -13.08
C GLN A 285 -16.06 11.09 -13.83
N SER A 286 -14.94 10.61 -13.24
CA SER A 286 -14.10 9.56 -13.86
C SER A 286 -14.79 8.20 -13.95
N GLN A 287 -15.88 7.98 -13.21
CA GLN A 287 -16.67 6.74 -13.25
C GLN A 287 -17.81 6.75 -14.28
N GLN A 288 -18.09 7.91 -14.88
CA GLN A 288 -19.13 8.08 -15.90
C GLN A 288 -18.58 8.05 -17.32
N GLN A 289 -17.27 7.99 -17.49
CA GLN A 289 -16.55 7.84 -18.76
C GLN A 289 -16.05 6.41 -18.95
#